data_a99ca005c21173641a43ee7ea2a5358a
#
_entry.id   a99ca005c21173641a43ee7ea2a5358a
#
_cell.length_a   1.000
_cell.length_b   1.000
_cell.length_c   1.000
_cell.angle_alpha   90.00
_cell.angle_beta   90.00
_cell.angle_gamma   90.00
#
_symmetry.space_group_name_H-M   'P 1'
#
loop_
_entity.id
_entity.type
_entity.pdbx_description
1 polymer ?
#
loop_
_entity_poly.entity_id
_entity_poly.type
_entity_poly.pdbx_seq_one_letter_code
_entity_poly.pdbx_strand_id
1 'polypeptide(L)'
;MSKLNLSAVAFAAFATAAGAQAVDGPGPNLVIEVAGQANGTIVIDLLADVAPQHVAQITALATEGAYDNVVFHRVIDGFMAQTGDVQHGKAGGDLSMAGMGGSSKPDIPAEFTNDLSFQRGVVGMARAQDPNSANSQFFIMFAPGEFLDGQYTIVGNVVSGMEVVDAIKRGDGQNGEVSGTPDVMTKVTVQP
;
A
#
# COMPACT_ATOMS: atom_id res chain seq x y z
N MET A 1 64.77 -6.85 -20.44
CA MET A 1 64.01 -7.33 -19.24
C MET A 1 62.87 -6.36 -19.00
N SER A 2 61.71 -6.67 -19.53
CA SER A 2 60.51 -5.81 -19.41
C SER A 2 59.65 -6.31 -18.23
N LYS A 3 59.37 -5.43 -17.27
CA LYS A 3 58.53 -5.74 -16.13
C LYS A 3 57.08 -5.40 -16.50
N LEU A 4 56.23 -6.43 -16.58
CA LEU A 4 54.79 -6.28 -16.71
C LEU A 4 54.19 -5.94 -15.35
N ASN A 5 53.60 -4.75 -15.23
CA ASN A 5 52.80 -4.40 -14.07
C ASN A 5 51.37 -4.87 -14.30
N LEU A 6 50.95 -5.84 -13.52
CA LEU A 6 49.55 -6.31 -13.46
C LEU A 6 48.79 -5.43 -12.47
N SER A 7 47.93 -4.51 -12.96
CA SER A 7 47.02 -3.76 -12.12
C SER A 7 45.78 -4.60 -11.83
N ALA A 8 45.63 -5.01 -10.59
CA ALA A 8 44.40 -5.67 -10.13
C ALA A 8 43.27 -4.64 -9.98
N VAL A 9 42.22 -4.79 -10.78
CA VAL A 9 40.99 -4.05 -10.62
C VAL A 9 40.13 -4.77 -9.58
N ALA A 10 39.99 -4.17 -8.41
CA ALA A 10 39.08 -4.67 -7.38
C ALA A 10 37.64 -4.31 -7.75
N PHE A 11 36.82 -5.31 -8.06
CA PHE A 11 35.36 -5.15 -8.15
C PHE A 11 34.79 -5.10 -6.74
N ALA A 12 34.35 -3.93 -6.33
CA ALA A 12 33.52 -3.79 -5.12
C ALA A 12 32.10 -4.28 -5.43
N ALA A 13 31.73 -5.44 -4.93
CA ALA A 13 30.36 -5.93 -4.96
C ALA A 13 29.55 -5.11 -3.95
N PHE A 14 28.69 -4.23 -4.42
CA PHE A 14 27.65 -3.63 -3.60
C PHE A 14 26.60 -4.72 -3.32
N ALA A 15 26.62 -5.27 -2.12
CA ALA A 15 25.52 -6.07 -1.59
C ALA A 15 24.36 -5.11 -1.29
N THR A 16 23.35 -5.09 -2.13
CA THR A 16 22.06 -4.49 -1.79
C THR A 16 21.46 -5.34 -0.68
N ALA A 17 21.29 -4.76 0.51
CA ALA A 17 20.51 -5.38 1.57
C ALA A 17 19.05 -5.47 1.09
N ALA A 18 18.65 -6.63 0.57
CA ALA A 18 17.25 -6.95 0.39
C ALA A 18 16.63 -6.97 1.79
N GLY A 19 15.80 -5.98 2.11
CA GLY A 19 14.99 -6.01 3.33
C GLY A 19 14.20 -7.32 3.34
N ALA A 20 14.17 -8.01 4.47
CA ALA A 20 13.39 -9.23 4.62
C ALA A 20 11.92 -8.90 4.29
N GLN A 21 11.39 -9.52 3.23
CA GLN A 21 9.96 -9.46 2.90
C GLN A 21 9.18 -10.23 3.97
N ALA A 22 7.97 -9.76 4.28
CA ALA A 22 7.07 -10.50 5.15
C ALA A 22 6.79 -11.88 4.53
N VAL A 23 6.62 -12.87 5.40
CA VAL A 23 6.27 -14.23 4.96
C VAL A 23 4.78 -14.25 4.66
N ASP A 24 4.41 -14.82 3.52
CA ASP A 24 3.02 -15.05 3.12
C ASP A 24 2.33 -15.98 4.14
N GLY A 25 1.20 -15.54 4.68
CA GLY A 25 0.41 -16.24 5.67
C GLY A 25 -0.68 -17.12 5.03
N PRO A 26 -1.57 -17.72 5.84
CA PRO A 26 -2.65 -18.55 5.34
C PRO A 26 -3.88 -17.76 4.86
N GLY A 27 -3.84 -16.43 4.92
CA GLY A 27 -4.94 -15.53 4.55
C GLY A 27 -5.08 -15.36 3.03
N PRO A 28 -6.17 -14.72 2.57
CA PRO A 28 -6.28 -14.37 1.17
C PRO A 28 -5.29 -13.27 0.80
N ASN A 29 -4.77 -13.34 -0.41
CA ASN A 29 -3.86 -12.35 -0.97
C ASN A 29 -4.61 -11.32 -1.81
N LEU A 30 -4.39 -10.02 -1.55
CA LEU A 30 -4.81 -8.94 -2.44
C LEU A 30 -3.69 -8.66 -3.44
N VAL A 31 -3.97 -8.92 -4.71
CA VAL A 31 -3.03 -8.70 -5.82
C VAL A 31 -3.41 -7.43 -6.56
N ILE A 32 -2.51 -6.47 -6.60
CA ILE A 32 -2.72 -5.12 -7.17
C ILE A 32 -1.76 -4.94 -8.35
N GLU A 33 -2.30 -4.77 -9.55
CA GLU A 33 -1.54 -4.33 -10.72
C GLU A 33 -1.47 -2.81 -10.73
N VAL A 34 -0.26 -2.26 -10.75
CA VAL A 34 0.00 -0.81 -10.73
C VAL A 34 0.56 -0.35 -12.06
N ALA A 35 0.06 0.80 -12.55
CA ALA A 35 0.61 1.48 -13.71
C ALA A 35 0.67 2.99 -13.50
N GLY A 36 1.72 3.60 -14.07
CA GLY A 36 2.00 5.03 -13.98
C GLY A 36 3.50 5.28 -13.94
N GLN A 37 3.95 6.07 -12.97
CA GLN A 37 5.38 6.16 -12.65
C GLN A 37 5.88 4.83 -12.08
N ALA A 38 5.12 4.23 -11.15
CA ALA A 38 5.30 2.86 -10.71
C ALA A 38 4.64 1.89 -11.70
N ASN A 39 5.31 0.77 -11.99
CA ASN A 39 4.75 -0.29 -12.82
C ASN A 39 5.13 -1.64 -12.24
N GLY A 40 4.13 -2.51 -12.05
CA GLY A 40 4.35 -3.86 -11.54
C GLY A 40 3.19 -4.35 -10.69
N THR A 41 3.45 -5.40 -9.93
CA THR A 41 2.45 -6.06 -9.08
C THR A 41 2.84 -5.93 -7.62
N ILE A 42 1.89 -5.56 -6.78
CA ILE A 42 1.99 -5.59 -5.32
C ILE A 42 1.11 -6.74 -4.81
N VAL A 43 1.65 -7.58 -3.93
CA VAL A 43 0.90 -8.65 -3.27
C VAL A 43 0.85 -8.36 -1.77
N ILE A 44 -0.36 -8.30 -1.24
CA ILE A 44 -0.62 -8.05 0.19
C ILE A 44 -1.27 -9.31 0.78
N ASP A 45 -0.61 -9.93 1.74
CA ASP A 45 -1.22 -10.95 2.61
C ASP A 45 -2.21 -10.26 3.55
N LEU A 46 -3.50 -10.62 3.47
CA LEU A 46 -4.56 -10.04 4.28
C LEU A 46 -4.75 -10.83 5.58
N LEU A 47 -4.65 -10.14 6.71
CA LEU A 47 -4.67 -10.73 8.05
C LEU A 47 -6.09 -10.92 8.57
N ALA A 48 -6.81 -11.92 8.04
CA ALA A 48 -8.20 -12.20 8.40
C ALA A 48 -8.40 -12.56 9.88
N ASP A 49 -7.37 -13.12 10.52
CA ASP A 49 -7.40 -13.45 11.96
C ASP A 49 -7.26 -12.20 12.84
N VAL A 50 -6.69 -11.10 12.31
CA VAL A 50 -6.48 -9.85 13.02
C VAL A 50 -7.64 -8.89 12.82
N ALA A 51 -8.10 -8.73 11.58
CA ALA A 51 -9.12 -7.78 11.19
C ALA A 51 -10.17 -8.40 10.27
N PRO A 52 -10.97 -9.37 10.76
CA PRO A 52 -11.86 -10.18 9.93
C PRO A 52 -12.89 -9.36 9.16
N GLN A 53 -13.47 -8.31 9.75
CA GLN A 53 -14.50 -7.49 9.09
C GLN A 53 -13.90 -6.61 8.00
N HIS A 54 -12.73 -6.01 8.26
CA HIS A 54 -12.03 -5.20 7.27
C HIS A 54 -11.55 -6.05 6.10
N VAL A 55 -10.95 -7.21 6.36
CA VAL A 55 -10.49 -8.14 5.33
C VAL A 55 -11.67 -8.64 4.48
N ALA A 56 -12.81 -8.97 5.11
CA ALA A 56 -14.01 -9.37 4.38
C ALA A 56 -14.50 -8.25 3.44
N GLN A 57 -14.50 -6.99 3.88
CA GLN A 57 -14.93 -5.86 3.04
C GLN A 57 -13.95 -5.55 1.90
N ILE A 58 -12.64 -5.56 2.18
CA ILE A 58 -11.59 -5.42 1.14
C ILE A 58 -11.75 -6.51 0.08
N THR A 59 -11.90 -7.76 0.51
CA THR A 59 -12.09 -8.91 -0.38
C THR A 59 -13.35 -8.77 -1.23
N ALA A 60 -14.47 -8.35 -0.63
CA ALA A 60 -15.72 -8.11 -1.37
C ALA A 60 -15.55 -7.00 -2.42
N LEU A 61 -14.97 -5.85 -2.04
CA LEU A 61 -14.75 -4.74 -2.96
C LEU A 61 -13.80 -5.09 -4.10
N ALA A 62 -12.74 -5.86 -3.83
CA ALA A 62 -11.82 -6.32 -4.85
C ALA A 62 -12.52 -7.30 -5.81
N THR A 63 -13.31 -8.24 -5.29
CA THR A 63 -14.06 -9.21 -6.09
C THR A 63 -15.12 -8.54 -6.98
N GLU A 64 -15.74 -7.46 -6.48
CA GLU A 64 -16.69 -6.63 -7.24
C GLU A 64 -15.99 -5.74 -8.28
N GLY A 65 -14.67 -5.69 -8.31
CA GLY A 65 -13.89 -4.79 -9.17
C GLY A 65 -13.98 -3.32 -8.75
N ALA A 66 -14.41 -3.05 -7.51
CA ALA A 66 -14.58 -1.68 -7.02
C ALA A 66 -13.24 -0.93 -6.94
N TYR A 67 -12.13 -1.62 -6.73
CA TYR A 67 -10.80 -1.03 -6.69
C TYR A 67 -10.14 -0.84 -8.07
N ASP A 68 -10.69 -1.42 -9.15
CA ASP A 68 -10.14 -1.26 -10.49
C ASP A 68 -10.13 0.21 -10.91
N ASN A 69 -9.01 0.66 -11.47
CA ASN A 69 -8.74 2.03 -11.89
C ASN A 69 -8.80 3.09 -10.75
N VAL A 70 -8.55 2.70 -9.51
CA VAL A 70 -8.44 3.64 -8.37
C VAL A 70 -7.00 4.11 -8.24
N VAL A 71 -6.80 5.42 -8.01
CA VAL A 71 -5.49 6.06 -7.93
C VAL A 71 -4.92 6.05 -6.50
N PHE A 72 -3.60 6.16 -6.41
CA PHE A 72 -2.93 6.56 -5.17
C PHE A 72 -3.01 8.09 -5.05
N HIS A 73 -4.02 8.57 -4.33
CA HIS A 73 -4.35 10.00 -4.28
C HIS A 73 -3.54 10.79 -3.25
N ARG A 74 -2.99 10.11 -2.23
CA ARG A 74 -2.20 10.74 -1.16
C ARG A 74 -0.97 9.90 -0.85
N VAL A 75 0.21 10.48 -1.10
CA VAL A 75 1.48 9.76 -0.93
C VAL A 75 2.50 10.67 -0.25
N ILE A 76 2.85 10.35 1.00
CA ILE A 76 3.81 11.11 1.78
C ILE A 76 5.13 10.35 1.82
N ASP A 77 6.17 10.97 1.28
CA ASP A 77 7.51 10.37 1.26
C ASP A 77 8.01 10.03 2.67
N GLY A 78 8.60 8.85 2.81
CA GLY A 78 9.07 8.33 4.10
C GLY A 78 7.97 7.96 5.09
N PHE A 79 6.68 8.05 4.70
CA PHE A 79 5.56 7.68 5.58
C PHE A 79 4.67 6.61 4.95
N MET A 80 3.75 6.97 4.03
CA MET A 80 2.80 6.00 3.46
C MET A 80 2.28 6.40 2.07
N ALA A 81 1.74 5.42 1.33
CA ALA A 81 0.93 5.60 0.13
C ALA A 81 -0.52 5.20 0.40
N GLN A 82 -1.47 6.13 0.25
CA GLN A 82 -2.91 5.94 0.49
C GLN A 82 -3.68 5.88 -0.83
N THR A 83 -4.62 4.95 -0.88
CA THR A 83 -5.47 4.63 -2.03
C THR A 83 -6.84 4.13 -1.57
N GLY A 84 -7.63 3.57 -2.48
CA GLY A 84 -8.87 2.85 -2.16
C GLY A 84 -10.12 3.74 -2.06
N ASP A 85 -10.07 5.00 -2.49
CA ASP A 85 -11.28 5.81 -2.66
C ASP A 85 -12.02 5.36 -3.93
N VAL A 86 -12.96 4.44 -3.77
CA VAL A 86 -13.69 3.85 -4.88
C VAL A 86 -14.75 4.79 -5.48
N GLN A 87 -15.08 5.86 -4.75
CA GLN A 87 -16.09 6.85 -5.16
C GLN A 87 -15.49 7.99 -5.98
N HIS A 88 -14.42 8.62 -5.47
CA HIS A 88 -13.83 9.83 -6.05
C HIS A 88 -12.41 9.62 -6.59
N GLY A 89 -11.81 8.46 -6.33
CA GLY A 89 -10.43 8.15 -6.72
C GLY A 89 -10.29 7.43 -8.06
N LYS A 90 -11.25 7.49 -8.97
CA LYS A 90 -11.17 6.80 -10.27
C LYS A 90 -10.31 7.55 -11.27
N ALA A 91 -9.34 6.87 -11.87
CA ALA A 91 -8.48 7.43 -12.91
C ALA A 91 -9.31 7.95 -14.11
N GLY A 92 -8.93 9.12 -14.61
CA GLY A 92 -9.64 9.78 -15.71
C GLY A 92 -10.90 10.54 -15.30
N GLY A 93 -11.28 10.49 -14.03
CA GLY A 93 -12.36 11.28 -13.43
C GLY A 93 -11.86 12.60 -12.82
N ASP A 94 -12.78 13.31 -12.17
CA ASP A 94 -12.44 14.46 -11.33
C ASP A 94 -11.89 13.96 -9.97
N LEU A 95 -10.61 14.22 -9.73
CA LEU A 95 -9.91 13.81 -8.51
C LEU A 95 -9.95 14.87 -7.41
N SER A 96 -10.64 16.00 -7.59
CA SER A 96 -10.68 17.10 -6.60
C SER A 96 -11.24 16.68 -5.24
N MET A 97 -12.02 15.61 -5.19
CA MET A 97 -12.58 15.02 -3.97
C MET A 97 -11.92 13.69 -3.58
N ALA A 98 -10.85 13.29 -4.26
CA ALA A 98 -10.18 12.03 -3.97
C ALA A 98 -9.65 12.03 -2.52
N GLY A 99 -9.93 10.93 -1.82
CA GLY A 99 -9.65 10.79 -0.39
C GLY A 99 -10.83 11.13 0.54
N MET A 100 -11.91 11.70 -0.01
CA MET A 100 -13.09 12.05 0.77
C MET A 100 -14.22 11.02 0.67
N GLY A 101 -14.11 10.06 -0.25
CA GLY A 101 -15.13 9.07 -0.51
C GLY A 101 -14.87 7.70 0.09
N GLY A 102 -15.84 6.83 -0.09
CA GLY A 102 -15.82 5.43 0.33
C GLY A 102 -16.65 4.57 -0.61
N SER A 103 -16.97 3.36 -0.20
CA SER A 103 -17.92 2.50 -0.90
C SER A 103 -19.35 2.74 -0.40
N SER A 104 -20.33 2.17 -1.09
CA SER A 104 -21.72 2.14 -0.62
C SER A 104 -21.98 1.14 0.51
N LYS A 105 -20.97 0.37 0.91
CA LYS A 105 -21.05 -0.56 2.04
C LYS A 105 -21.00 0.21 3.36
N PRO A 106 -21.51 -0.37 4.47
CA PRO A 106 -21.40 0.24 5.79
C PRO A 106 -19.95 0.48 6.20
N ASP A 107 -19.71 1.47 7.03
CA ASP A 107 -18.45 1.67 7.72
C ASP A 107 -18.19 0.50 8.70
N ILE A 108 -16.93 0.23 8.96
CA ILE A 108 -16.48 -0.93 9.72
C ILE A 108 -15.98 -0.47 11.09
N PRO A 109 -16.47 -1.07 12.19
CA PRO A 109 -15.92 -0.82 13.52
C PRO A 109 -14.43 -1.14 13.58
N ALA A 110 -13.68 -0.37 14.38
CA ALA A 110 -12.25 -0.58 14.55
C ALA A 110 -11.91 -1.99 15.05
N GLU A 111 -10.89 -2.61 14.46
CA GLU A 111 -10.31 -3.89 14.86
C GLU A 111 -8.84 -3.69 15.25
N PHE A 112 -8.61 -2.89 16.32
CA PHE A 112 -7.26 -2.58 16.77
C PHE A 112 -6.61 -3.78 17.46
N THR A 113 -5.30 -3.92 17.28
CA THR A 113 -4.47 -4.92 17.98
C THR A 113 -3.25 -4.24 18.62
N ASN A 114 -2.77 -4.81 19.72
CA ASN A 114 -1.49 -4.45 20.34
C ASN A 114 -0.39 -5.47 20.02
N ASP A 115 -0.69 -6.50 19.25
CA ASP A 115 0.26 -7.59 18.94
C ASP A 115 1.10 -7.28 17.69
N LEU A 116 0.67 -6.28 16.90
CA LEU A 116 1.34 -5.85 15.69
C LEU A 116 1.65 -4.35 15.76
N SER A 117 2.68 -3.94 15.05
CA SER A 117 3.10 -2.54 14.94
C SER A 117 3.22 -2.13 13.48
N PHE A 118 2.96 -0.86 13.18
CA PHE A 118 3.11 -0.29 11.85
C PHE A 118 4.59 -0.20 11.47
N GLN A 119 5.07 -1.21 10.77
CA GLN A 119 6.40 -1.29 10.19
C GLN A 119 6.33 -1.05 8.67
N ARG A 120 7.48 -0.93 8.00
CA ARG A 120 7.53 -0.87 6.54
C ARG A 120 6.80 -2.06 5.91
N GLY A 121 5.93 -1.80 4.93
CA GLY A 121 5.12 -2.78 4.22
C GLY A 121 3.83 -3.17 4.92
N VAL A 122 3.60 -2.74 6.16
CA VAL A 122 2.31 -2.95 6.84
C VAL A 122 1.23 -2.12 6.14
N VAL A 123 0.04 -2.70 6.03
CA VAL A 123 -1.15 -2.08 5.43
C VAL A 123 -2.17 -1.80 6.51
N GLY A 124 -2.61 -0.53 6.57
CA GLY A 124 -3.63 -0.07 7.52
C GLY A 124 -4.85 0.50 6.83
N MET A 125 -6.01 0.45 7.50
CA MET A 125 -7.23 1.11 7.01
C MET A 125 -7.21 2.60 7.31
N ALA A 126 -7.48 3.40 6.27
CA ALA A 126 -7.74 4.81 6.45
C ALA A 126 -9.16 5.03 7.02
N ARG A 127 -9.32 6.09 7.80
CA ARG A 127 -10.58 6.47 8.45
C ARG A 127 -10.69 7.97 8.66
N ALA A 128 -11.88 8.47 8.95
CA ALA A 128 -12.11 9.82 9.43
C ALA A 128 -11.74 9.96 10.92
N GLN A 129 -12.26 10.95 11.62
CA GLN A 129 -11.98 11.14 13.05
C GLN A 129 -12.57 10.02 13.93
N ASP A 130 -13.75 9.51 13.57
CA ASP A 130 -14.36 8.38 14.26
C ASP A 130 -13.52 7.10 14.00
N PRO A 131 -13.04 6.39 15.00
CA PRO A 131 -12.36 5.12 14.84
C PRO A 131 -13.17 4.07 14.07
N ASN A 132 -14.48 4.16 14.09
CA ASN A 132 -15.41 3.23 13.44
C ASN A 132 -15.88 3.71 12.07
N SER A 133 -15.11 4.57 11.39
CA SER A 133 -15.43 5.13 10.07
C SER A 133 -14.56 4.60 8.93
N ALA A 134 -13.84 3.51 9.13
CA ALA A 134 -13.11 2.84 8.06
C ALA A 134 -14.10 2.25 7.04
N ASN A 135 -13.78 2.34 5.75
CA ASN A 135 -14.69 1.86 4.70
C ASN A 135 -13.95 1.13 3.58
N SER A 136 -13.38 1.82 2.61
CA SER A 136 -12.68 1.24 1.45
C SER A 136 -11.22 1.67 1.34
N GLN A 137 -10.87 2.82 1.91
CA GLN A 137 -9.52 3.37 1.76
C GLN A 137 -8.51 2.67 2.68
N PHE A 138 -7.31 2.43 2.15
CA PHE A 138 -6.20 1.85 2.90
C PHE A 138 -4.88 2.52 2.52
N PHE A 139 -3.86 2.31 3.34
CA PHE A 139 -2.52 2.85 3.10
C PHE A 139 -1.44 1.80 3.34
N ILE A 140 -0.34 1.92 2.61
CA ILE A 140 0.84 1.04 2.70
C ILE A 140 1.99 1.86 3.28
N MET A 141 2.65 1.35 4.32
CA MET A 141 3.74 2.05 4.99
C MET A 141 5.05 1.98 4.20
N PHE A 142 5.72 3.12 4.00
CA PHE A 142 7.10 3.18 3.48
C PHE A 142 8.15 2.95 4.58
N ALA A 143 7.84 3.31 5.81
CA ALA A 143 8.73 3.26 6.96
C ALA A 143 7.94 2.98 8.24
N PRO A 144 8.60 2.67 9.37
CA PRO A 144 7.93 2.49 10.64
C PRO A 144 7.12 3.72 11.07
N GLY A 145 5.92 3.47 11.62
CA GLY A 145 4.99 4.49 12.09
C GLY A 145 4.30 4.06 13.39
N GLU A 146 5.07 3.72 14.42
CA GLU A 146 4.59 3.20 15.70
C GLU A 146 3.56 4.12 16.39
N PHE A 147 3.53 5.41 16.05
CA PHE A 147 2.51 6.34 16.53
C PHE A 147 1.08 6.04 16.03
N LEU A 148 0.93 5.14 15.06
CA LEU A 148 -0.36 4.64 14.57
C LEU A 148 -0.86 3.41 15.34
N ASP A 149 0.01 2.77 16.13
CA ASP A 149 -0.30 1.54 16.85
C ASP A 149 -1.49 1.75 17.80
N GLY A 150 -2.43 0.82 17.80
CA GLY A 150 -3.65 0.91 18.59
C GLY A 150 -4.63 2.03 18.16
N GLN A 151 -4.34 2.78 17.09
CA GLN A 151 -5.19 3.86 16.58
C GLN A 151 -5.72 3.60 15.17
N TYR A 152 -5.10 2.69 14.43
CA TYR A 152 -5.53 2.26 13.10
C TYR A 152 -5.57 0.75 13.02
N THR A 153 -6.52 0.21 12.26
CA THR A 153 -6.63 -1.23 12.04
C THR A 153 -5.58 -1.69 11.03
N ILE A 154 -4.73 -2.62 11.43
CA ILE A 154 -3.80 -3.32 10.53
C ILE A 154 -4.58 -4.43 9.82
N VAL A 155 -4.50 -4.47 8.49
CA VAL A 155 -5.26 -5.42 7.66
C VAL A 155 -4.38 -6.35 6.84
N GLY A 156 -3.08 -6.07 6.73
CA GLY A 156 -2.19 -6.89 5.91
C GLY A 156 -0.73 -6.46 5.92
N ASN A 157 0.06 -7.23 5.19
CA ASN A 157 1.47 -6.96 4.93
C ASN A 157 1.80 -7.17 3.46
N VAL A 158 2.61 -6.30 2.89
CA VAL A 158 3.16 -6.52 1.55
C VAL A 158 4.17 -7.67 1.60
N VAL A 159 3.85 -8.76 0.91
CA VAL A 159 4.71 -9.94 0.79
C VAL A 159 5.51 -9.97 -0.51
N SER A 160 5.10 -9.18 -1.51
CA SER A 160 5.85 -9.00 -2.76
C SER A 160 5.55 -7.63 -3.37
N GLY A 161 6.51 -7.05 -4.10
CA GLY A 161 6.32 -5.78 -4.83
C GLY A 161 6.57 -4.52 -4.00
N MET A 162 7.31 -4.59 -2.89
CA MET A 162 7.69 -3.38 -2.14
C MET A 162 8.51 -2.39 -2.98
N GLU A 163 9.25 -2.84 -3.99
CA GLU A 163 9.95 -1.99 -4.96
C GLU A 163 8.96 -1.21 -5.85
N VAL A 164 7.78 -1.78 -6.13
CA VAL A 164 6.69 -1.08 -6.84
C VAL A 164 6.08 -0.03 -5.93
N VAL A 165 5.85 -0.36 -4.64
CA VAL A 165 5.37 0.60 -3.64
C VAL A 165 6.35 1.78 -3.52
N ASP A 166 7.66 1.52 -3.47
CA ASP A 166 8.69 2.56 -3.39
C ASP A 166 8.72 3.48 -4.62
N ALA A 167 8.33 2.97 -5.78
CA ALA A 167 8.30 3.72 -7.04
C ALA A 167 7.04 4.59 -7.19
N ILE A 168 6.01 4.43 -6.36
CA ILE A 168 4.77 5.21 -6.41
C ILE A 168 5.10 6.70 -6.30
N LYS A 169 4.52 7.49 -7.21
CA LYS A 169 4.68 8.93 -7.28
C LYS A 169 4.32 9.59 -5.95
N ARG A 170 5.26 10.37 -5.43
CA ARG A 170 5.05 11.14 -4.20
C ARG A 170 4.14 12.32 -4.44
N GLY A 171 3.35 12.66 -3.44
CA GLY A 171 2.57 13.88 -3.44
C GLY A 171 3.45 15.10 -3.26
N ASP A 172 3.09 16.18 -3.91
CA ASP A 172 3.72 17.50 -3.86
C ASP A 172 2.79 18.57 -3.28
N GLY A 173 1.52 18.23 -3.08
CA GLY A 173 0.53 19.05 -2.40
C GLY A 173 0.65 19.03 -0.88
N GLN A 174 -0.10 19.91 -0.21
CA GLN A 174 -0.24 19.87 1.25
C GLN A 174 -0.77 18.49 1.67
N ASN A 175 -0.20 17.95 2.74
CA ASN A 175 -0.58 16.62 3.26
C ASN A 175 -0.30 15.43 2.31
N GLY A 176 0.54 15.59 1.28
CA GLY A 176 0.92 14.51 0.36
C GLY A 176 -0.09 14.24 -0.75
N GLU A 177 -0.97 15.18 -1.06
CA GLU A 177 -1.85 15.09 -2.23
C GLU A 177 -1.01 14.97 -3.52
N VAL A 178 -1.38 14.04 -4.39
CA VAL A 178 -0.66 13.78 -5.64
C VAL A 178 -1.25 14.62 -6.77
N SER A 179 -0.54 15.67 -7.19
CA SER A 179 -0.96 16.49 -8.31
C SER A 179 -0.63 15.89 -9.67
N GLY A 180 -1.36 16.30 -10.71
CA GLY A 180 -1.21 15.81 -12.08
C GLY A 180 -1.73 14.37 -12.23
N THR A 181 -0.93 13.47 -12.80
CA THR A 181 -1.35 12.06 -13.03
C THR A 181 -0.78 11.17 -11.93
N PRO A 182 -1.60 10.68 -10.98
CA PRO A 182 -1.19 9.70 -9.98
C PRO A 182 -0.97 8.31 -10.59
N ASP A 183 -0.27 7.43 -9.86
CA ASP A 183 -0.26 6.00 -10.17
C ASP A 183 -1.62 5.37 -9.89
N VAL A 184 -1.95 4.32 -10.65
CA VAL A 184 -3.27 3.70 -10.70
C VAL A 184 -3.17 2.23 -10.36
N MET A 185 -4.06 1.74 -9.51
CA MET A 185 -4.37 0.32 -9.40
C MET A 185 -5.23 -0.07 -10.60
N THR A 186 -4.61 -0.57 -11.66
CA THR A 186 -5.33 -0.89 -12.92
C THR A 186 -6.24 -2.09 -12.77
N LYS A 187 -5.82 -3.06 -11.96
CA LYS A 187 -6.59 -4.25 -11.62
C LYS A 187 -6.29 -4.67 -10.19
N VAL A 188 -7.33 -5.06 -9.47
CA VAL A 188 -7.20 -5.63 -8.12
C VAL A 188 -7.97 -6.93 -8.05
N THR A 189 -7.30 -7.99 -7.62
CA THR A 189 -7.89 -9.34 -7.49
C THR A 189 -7.55 -9.96 -6.14
N VAL A 190 -8.34 -10.95 -5.74
CA VAL A 190 -8.10 -11.76 -4.55
C VAL A 190 -7.68 -13.15 -4.97
N GLN A 191 -6.61 -13.64 -4.35
CA GLN A 191 -6.13 -15.02 -4.50
C GLN A 191 -6.20 -15.73 -3.13
N PRO A 192 -6.51 -17.03 -3.14
CA PRO A 192 -6.50 -17.85 -1.92
C PRO A 192 -5.13 -17.90 -1.27
#